data_1d076420f0f1c6cf1b61433ab7d30b18
#
_entry.id   1d076420f0f1c6cf1b61433ab7d30b18
#
_cell.length_a   1.000
_cell.length_b   1.000
_cell.length_c   1.000
_cell.angle_alpha   90.00
_cell.angle_beta   90.00
_cell.angle_gamma   90.00
#
_symmetry.space_group_name_H-M   'P 1'
#
loop_
_entity.id
_entity.type
_entity.pdbx_description
1 polymer ?
#
loop_
_entity_poly.entity_id
_entity_poly.type
_entity_poly.pdbx_seq_one_letter_code
_entity_poly.pdbx_strand_id
1 'polypeptide(L)'
;MSKKSIATRSIIFLLILTFALKIFSSLSIAMGYNANPLFNYSGYSIFQEPDNSIDVLAIGDSNVYSGIFPLIWWEQDGFTGYTWGQASQRIPETYEYLKQIYKHQKPSIVLIDGNNLFRDKTLSLIHI
;
A
#
# COMPACT_ATOMS: atom_id res chain seq x y z
N MET A 1 -23.46 -6.72 45.73
CA MET A 1 -22.07 -6.54 45.24
C MET A 1 -21.64 -5.13 45.64
N SER A 2 -20.50 -4.99 46.35
CA SER A 2 -20.03 -3.65 46.81
C SER A 2 -19.57 -2.81 45.58
N LYS A 3 -19.92 -1.49 45.59
CA LYS A 3 -19.47 -0.54 44.55
C LYS A 3 -17.93 -0.56 44.38
N LYS A 4 -17.17 -0.79 45.42
CA LYS A 4 -15.69 -0.96 45.40
C LYS A 4 -15.26 -2.17 44.58
N SER A 5 -15.97 -3.31 44.66
CA SER A 5 -15.67 -4.52 43.87
C SER A 5 -15.90 -4.33 42.37
N ILE A 6 -16.93 -3.55 41.98
CA ILE A 6 -17.20 -3.24 40.58
C ILE A 6 -16.10 -2.33 40.03
N ALA A 7 -15.75 -1.28 40.73
CA ALA A 7 -14.68 -0.36 40.32
C ALA A 7 -13.32 -1.09 40.13
N THR A 8 -12.95 -1.96 41.06
CA THR A 8 -11.70 -2.75 40.94
C THR A 8 -11.72 -3.67 39.73
N ARG A 9 -12.82 -4.36 39.46
CA ARG A 9 -12.97 -5.23 38.28
C ARG A 9 -12.90 -4.43 36.97
N SER A 10 -13.53 -3.25 36.92
CA SER A 10 -13.47 -2.37 35.75
C SER A 10 -12.05 -1.88 35.48
N ILE A 11 -11.30 -1.52 36.53
CA ILE A 11 -9.90 -1.11 36.37
C ILE A 11 -9.04 -2.27 35.85
N ILE A 12 -9.20 -3.46 36.41
CA ILE A 12 -8.45 -4.65 35.94
C ILE A 12 -8.79 -4.95 34.48
N PHE A 13 -10.07 -4.88 34.11
CA PHE A 13 -10.51 -5.09 32.72
C PHE A 13 -9.85 -4.07 31.77
N LEU A 14 -9.84 -2.79 32.12
CA LEU A 14 -9.22 -1.75 31.31
C LEU A 14 -7.70 -1.96 31.17
N LEU A 15 -7.03 -2.39 32.22
CA LEU A 15 -5.59 -2.69 32.17
C LEU A 15 -5.31 -3.86 31.22
N ILE A 16 -6.10 -4.93 31.30
CA ILE A 16 -5.98 -6.10 30.41
C ILE A 16 -6.25 -5.68 28.98
N LEU A 17 -7.31 -4.90 28.74
CA LEU A 17 -7.68 -4.42 27.41
C LEU A 17 -6.57 -3.55 26.79
N THR A 18 -6.03 -2.60 27.55
CA THR A 18 -4.95 -1.74 27.05
C THR A 18 -3.68 -2.52 26.76
N PHE A 19 -3.36 -3.53 27.56
CA PHE A 19 -2.24 -4.43 27.33
C PHE A 19 -2.43 -5.27 26.07
N ALA A 20 -3.61 -5.85 25.88
CA ALA A 20 -3.96 -6.62 24.70
C ALA A 20 -3.89 -5.76 23.42
N LEU A 21 -4.40 -4.52 23.46
CA LEU A 21 -4.32 -3.58 22.34
C LEU A 21 -2.87 -3.22 22.00
N LYS A 22 -2.01 -3.04 23.00
CA LYS A 22 -0.57 -2.79 22.75
C LYS A 22 0.13 -3.97 22.09
N ILE A 23 -0.15 -5.19 22.54
CA ILE A 23 0.39 -6.41 21.93
C ILE A 23 -0.10 -6.50 20.47
N PHE A 24 -1.40 -6.32 20.23
CA PHE A 24 -1.96 -6.37 18.89
C PHE A 24 -1.35 -5.31 17.96
N SER A 25 -1.19 -4.07 18.45
CA SER A 25 -0.52 -3.00 17.71
C SER A 25 0.94 -3.37 17.38
N SER A 26 1.68 -3.90 18.34
CA SER A 26 3.08 -4.31 18.12
C SER A 26 3.20 -5.45 17.10
N LEU A 27 2.29 -6.43 17.17
CA LEU A 27 2.24 -7.52 16.20
C LEU A 27 1.87 -7.02 14.81
N SER A 28 0.91 -6.09 14.69
CA SER A 28 0.53 -5.48 13.42
C SER A 28 1.71 -4.74 12.77
N ILE A 29 2.50 -4.03 13.56
CA ILE A 29 3.72 -3.36 13.09
C ILE A 29 4.77 -4.40 12.65
N ALA A 30 4.96 -5.44 13.45
CA ALA A 30 5.92 -6.51 13.15
C ALA A 30 5.53 -7.33 11.90
N MET A 31 4.23 -7.46 11.62
CA MET A 31 3.70 -8.12 10.41
C MET A 31 3.69 -7.22 9.18
N GLY A 32 4.31 -6.05 9.22
CA GLY A 32 4.41 -5.14 8.09
C GLY A 32 3.18 -4.24 7.88
N TYR A 33 2.23 -4.24 8.80
CA TYR A 33 1.17 -3.23 8.89
C TYR A 33 1.74 -1.88 9.38
N ASN A 34 2.87 -1.50 8.85
CA ASN A 34 3.38 -0.17 9.09
C ASN A 34 2.46 0.81 8.39
N ALA A 35 1.92 1.72 9.16
CA ALA A 35 1.25 2.92 8.70
C ALA A 35 2.23 3.88 7.99
N ASN A 36 3.10 3.36 7.14
CA ASN A 36 3.79 4.19 6.18
C ASN A 36 2.79 4.42 5.04
N PRO A 37 2.21 5.61 4.89
CA PRO A 37 1.22 5.89 3.86
C PRO A 37 1.76 5.68 2.45
N LEU A 38 3.08 5.48 2.31
CA LEU A 38 3.74 5.17 1.05
C LEU A 38 3.61 3.68 0.65
N PHE A 39 3.18 2.80 1.56
CA PHE A 39 3.14 1.37 1.28
C PHE A 39 1.73 0.81 1.48
N ASN A 40 0.92 0.90 0.45
CA ASN A 40 -0.29 0.12 0.36
C ASN A 40 0.05 -1.37 0.12
N TYR A 41 -0.89 -2.25 0.42
CA TYR A 41 -0.74 -3.71 0.43
C TYR A 41 -0.14 -4.31 -0.85
N SER A 42 -0.49 -3.76 -2.01
CA SER A 42 0.07 -4.16 -3.30
C SER A 42 1.53 -3.71 -3.50
N GLY A 43 1.94 -2.67 -2.77
CA GLY A 43 3.24 -2.09 -2.92
C GLY A 43 4.37 -2.85 -2.25
N TYR A 44 4.09 -3.58 -1.20
CA TYR A 44 5.13 -4.32 -0.47
C TYR A 44 5.69 -5.49 -1.28
N SER A 45 4.88 -6.11 -2.12
CA SER A 45 5.28 -7.29 -2.87
C SER A 45 6.31 -6.99 -3.96
N ILE A 46 6.35 -5.79 -4.53
CA ILE A 46 7.38 -5.44 -5.53
C ILE A 46 8.81 -5.49 -4.97
N PHE A 47 8.97 -5.17 -3.68
CA PHE A 47 10.27 -5.24 -3.00
C PHE A 47 10.63 -6.65 -2.53
N GLN A 48 9.72 -7.61 -2.68
CA GLN A 48 9.97 -9.03 -2.44
C GLN A 48 10.33 -9.77 -3.73
N GLU A 49 10.07 -9.14 -4.89
CA GLU A 49 10.50 -9.67 -6.17
C GLU A 49 12.03 -9.62 -6.28
N PRO A 50 12.65 -10.57 -6.97
CA PRO A 50 14.07 -10.53 -7.24
C PRO A 50 14.49 -9.21 -7.90
N ASP A 51 15.65 -8.69 -7.58
CA ASP A 51 16.16 -7.45 -8.17
C ASP A 51 16.20 -7.53 -9.69
N ASN A 52 15.72 -6.50 -10.36
CA ASN A 52 15.68 -6.37 -11.83
C ASN A 52 14.94 -7.51 -12.53
N SER A 53 13.91 -8.07 -11.92
CA SER A 53 13.08 -9.13 -12.48
C SER A 53 11.84 -8.63 -13.24
N ILE A 54 11.57 -7.33 -13.23
CA ILE A 54 10.38 -6.74 -13.83
C ILE A 54 10.75 -6.02 -15.13
N ASP A 55 10.16 -6.46 -16.24
CA ASP A 55 10.35 -5.85 -17.57
C ASP A 55 9.44 -4.64 -17.77
N VAL A 56 8.17 -4.76 -17.34
CA VAL A 56 7.13 -3.75 -17.53
C VAL A 56 6.50 -3.38 -16.20
N LEU A 57 6.58 -2.11 -15.82
CA LEU A 57 5.92 -1.57 -14.65
C LEU A 57 4.76 -0.66 -15.06
N ALA A 58 3.54 -0.97 -14.63
CA ALA A 58 2.42 -0.06 -14.73
C ALA A 58 2.16 0.61 -13.38
N ILE A 59 2.14 1.95 -13.34
CA ILE A 59 2.00 2.71 -12.11
C ILE A 59 0.92 3.80 -12.23
N GLY A 60 0.05 3.89 -11.24
CA GLY A 60 -1.05 4.85 -11.26
C GLY A 60 -2.07 4.68 -10.16
N ASP A 61 -3.29 5.09 -10.43
CA ASP A 61 -4.40 4.97 -9.49
C ASP A 61 -5.16 3.62 -9.63
N SER A 62 -6.41 3.61 -9.17
CA SER A 62 -7.27 2.42 -9.24
C SER A 62 -7.48 1.89 -10.66
N ASN A 63 -7.39 2.72 -11.70
CA ASN A 63 -7.53 2.27 -13.08
C ASN A 63 -6.39 1.32 -13.47
N VAL A 64 -5.18 1.58 -12.98
CA VAL A 64 -4.02 0.73 -13.26
C VAL A 64 -4.18 -0.63 -12.60
N TYR A 65 -4.35 -0.69 -11.28
CA TYR A 65 -4.41 -2.00 -10.60
C TYR A 65 -5.72 -2.76 -10.84
N SER A 66 -6.78 -2.10 -11.33
CA SER A 66 -8.04 -2.76 -11.68
C SER A 66 -8.16 -3.09 -13.17
N GLY A 67 -7.42 -2.39 -14.03
CA GLY A 67 -7.56 -2.50 -15.48
C GLY A 67 -6.38 -3.15 -16.19
N ILE A 68 -5.24 -3.29 -15.53
CA ILE A 68 -4.03 -3.87 -16.12
C ILE A 68 -3.72 -5.20 -15.44
N PHE A 69 -3.59 -6.24 -16.23
CA PHE A 69 -3.32 -7.61 -15.78
C PHE A 69 -1.96 -8.09 -16.30
N PRO A 70 -0.88 -7.96 -15.53
CA PRO A 70 0.48 -8.30 -15.98
C PRO A 70 0.65 -9.76 -16.40
N LEU A 71 -0.17 -10.66 -15.86
CA LEU A 71 -0.12 -12.08 -16.22
C LEU A 71 -0.39 -12.32 -17.71
N ILE A 72 -1.19 -11.46 -18.36
CA ILE A 72 -1.47 -11.54 -19.81
C ILE A 72 -0.19 -11.27 -20.60
N TRP A 73 0.65 -10.32 -20.17
CA TRP A 73 1.91 -10.02 -20.85
C TRP A 73 2.89 -11.18 -20.76
N TRP A 74 2.90 -11.87 -19.60
CA TRP A 74 3.69 -13.09 -19.44
C TRP A 74 3.19 -14.22 -20.34
N GLU A 75 1.88 -14.44 -20.38
CA GLU A 75 1.27 -15.53 -21.16
C GLU A 75 1.44 -15.35 -22.66
N GLN A 76 1.31 -14.11 -23.17
CA GLN A 76 1.33 -13.82 -24.58
C GLN A 76 2.73 -13.53 -25.12
N ASP A 77 3.52 -12.78 -24.39
CA ASP A 77 4.77 -12.20 -24.87
C ASP A 77 6.00 -12.58 -24.03
N GLY A 78 5.81 -13.25 -22.90
CA GLY A 78 6.87 -13.65 -21.99
C GLY A 78 7.49 -12.51 -21.16
N PHE A 79 6.85 -11.31 -21.14
CA PHE A 79 7.31 -10.19 -20.32
C PHE A 79 6.86 -10.30 -18.89
N THR A 80 7.80 -10.12 -17.95
CA THR A 80 7.47 -9.97 -16.54
C THR A 80 6.90 -8.59 -16.28
N GLY A 81 5.68 -8.54 -15.80
CA GLY A 81 4.97 -7.30 -15.53
C GLY A 81 4.60 -7.12 -14.07
N TYR A 82 4.49 -5.87 -13.65
CA TYR A 82 4.01 -5.54 -12.32
C TYR A 82 3.08 -4.31 -12.37
N THR A 83 1.99 -4.35 -11.59
CA THR A 83 1.11 -3.20 -11.41
C THR A 83 1.31 -2.63 -10.02
N TRP A 84 1.60 -1.34 -9.95
CA TRP A 84 1.69 -0.59 -8.73
C TRP A 84 0.67 0.54 -8.71
N GLY A 85 -0.12 0.65 -7.65
CA GLY A 85 -1.05 1.76 -7.57
C GLY A 85 -1.78 1.83 -6.24
N GLN A 86 -2.25 3.02 -5.92
CA GLN A 86 -3.17 3.25 -4.82
C GLN A 86 -4.34 4.13 -5.26
N ALA A 87 -5.46 4.02 -4.54
CA ALA A 87 -6.64 4.83 -4.84
C ALA A 87 -6.28 6.32 -4.84
N SER A 88 -6.70 7.03 -5.89
CA SER A 88 -6.46 8.47 -6.06
C SER A 88 -4.98 8.89 -6.06
N GLN A 89 -4.07 7.99 -6.41
CA GLN A 89 -2.63 8.30 -6.53
C GLN A 89 -2.41 9.48 -7.48
N ARG A 90 -1.48 10.36 -7.11
CA ARG A 90 -1.13 11.57 -7.88
C ARG A 90 0.29 11.48 -8.41
N ILE A 91 0.63 12.35 -9.36
CA ILE A 91 1.95 12.38 -9.98
C ILE A 91 3.11 12.57 -8.97
N PRO A 92 3.03 13.47 -7.97
CA PRO A 92 4.09 13.57 -6.97
C PRO A 92 4.32 12.27 -6.20
N GLU A 93 3.24 11.55 -5.86
CA GLU A 93 3.32 10.26 -5.18
C GLU A 93 3.90 9.19 -6.11
N THR A 94 3.45 9.15 -7.37
CA THR A 94 4.00 8.29 -8.42
C THR A 94 5.51 8.47 -8.55
N TYR A 95 5.98 9.72 -8.56
CA TYR A 95 7.41 10.03 -8.63
C TYR A 95 8.20 9.47 -7.42
N GLU A 96 7.67 9.65 -6.20
CA GLU A 96 8.32 9.11 -5.00
C GLU A 96 8.35 7.58 -4.98
N TYR A 97 7.28 6.94 -5.47
CA TYR A 97 7.26 5.47 -5.62
C TYR A 97 8.29 5.00 -6.64
N LEU A 98 8.35 5.62 -7.81
CA LEU A 98 9.35 5.28 -8.82
C LEU A 98 10.76 5.38 -8.27
N LYS A 99 11.09 6.42 -7.51
CA LYS A 99 12.39 6.56 -6.85
C LYS A 99 12.72 5.39 -5.92
N GLN A 100 11.75 4.84 -5.22
CA GLN A 100 11.95 3.68 -4.35
C GLN A 100 12.07 2.40 -5.18
N ILE A 101 11.20 2.21 -6.15
CA ILE A 101 11.18 1.03 -7.03
C ILE A 101 12.51 0.92 -7.79
N TYR A 102 13.02 2.03 -8.34
CA TYR A 102 14.27 2.04 -9.10
C TYR A 102 15.54 1.70 -8.29
N LYS A 103 15.43 1.59 -6.97
CA LYS A 103 16.53 1.06 -6.14
C LYS A 103 16.69 -0.45 -6.27
N HIS A 104 15.62 -1.16 -6.65
CA HIS A 104 15.55 -2.62 -6.70
C HIS A 104 15.19 -3.14 -8.09
N GLN A 105 14.42 -2.39 -8.86
CA GLN A 105 13.93 -2.79 -10.17
C GLN A 105 14.34 -1.76 -11.23
N LYS A 106 14.64 -2.23 -12.41
CA LYS A 106 14.96 -1.38 -13.58
C LYS A 106 14.10 -1.80 -14.78
N PRO A 107 12.79 -1.56 -14.71
CA PRO A 107 11.89 -1.95 -15.79
C PRO A 107 12.29 -1.26 -17.09
N SER A 108 12.23 -2.00 -18.19
CA SER A 108 12.48 -1.48 -19.54
C SER A 108 11.38 -0.54 -20.02
N ILE A 109 10.15 -0.78 -19.53
CA ILE A 109 8.98 0.01 -19.88
C ILE A 109 8.26 0.43 -18.58
N VAL A 110 7.91 1.71 -18.48
CA VAL A 110 7.06 2.23 -17.41
C VAL A 110 5.81 2.85 -18.02
N LEU A 111 4.66 2.29 -17.69
CA LEU A 111 3.34 2.81 -18.06
C LEU A 111 2.82 3.68 -16.91
N ILE A 112 2.56 4.94 -17.16
CA ILE A 112 2.03 5.87 -16.16
C ILE A 112 0.60 6.23 -16.54
N ASP A 113 -0.32 6.17 -15.57
CA ASP A 113 -1.70 6.59 -15.79
C ASP A 113 -1.79 8.08 -16.11
N GLY A 114 -2.17 8.38 -17.35
CA GLY A 114 -2.33 9.75 -17.86
C GLY A 114 -3.47 10.53 -17.18
N ASN A 115 -4.46 9.86 -16.62
CA ASN A 115 -5.57 10.50 -15.92
C ASN A 115 -5.09 11.34 -14.73
N ASN A 116 -4.02 10.91 -14.09
CA ASN A 116 -3.40 11.62 -12.96
C ASN A 116 -2.72 12.94 -13.34
N LEU A 117 -2.38 13.13 -14.63
CA LEU A 117 -1.79 14.38 -15.14
C LEU A 117 -2.80 15.52 -15.16
N PHE A 118 -4.08 15.20 -15.34
CA PHE A 118 -5.16 16.18 -15.52
C PHE A 118 -6.03 16.34 -14.27
N ARG A 119 -5.74 15.61 -13.21
CA ARG A 119 -6.51 15.68 -11.97
C ARG A 119 -6.17 16.93 -11.18
N ASP A 120 -7.09 17.89 -11.18
CA ASP A 120 -6.94 19.13 -10.44
C ASP A 120 -6.95 18.86 -8.91
N LYS A 121 -6.11 19.59 -8.18
CA LYS A 121 -6.01 19.48 -6.70
C LYS A 121 -7.34 19.77 -6.00
N THR A 122 -8.22 20.53 -6.63
CA THR A 122 -9.51 20.97 -6.08
C THR A 122 -10.52 19.83 -6.00
N LEU A 123 -10.48 18.86 -6.92
CA LEU A 123 -11.47 17.77 -6.97
C LEU A 123 -11.24 16.69 -5.92
N SER A 124 -10.06 16.61 -5.32
CA SER A 124 -9.77 15.61 -4.27
C SER A 124 -10.36 15.94 -2.91
N LEU A 125 -10.85 17.16 -2.70
CA LEU A 125 -11.50 17.60 -1.47
C LEU A 125 -13.02 17.31 -1.42
N ILE A 126 -13.59 16.83 -2.53
CA ILE A 126 -15.04 16.58 -2.66
C ILE A 126 -15.41 15.13 -2.31
N HIS A 127 -14.44 14.26 -2.07
CA HIS A 127 -14.64 12.83 -1.77
C HIS A 127 -14.25 12.43 -0.34
N ILE A 128 -14.43 13.32 0.61
CA ILE A 128 -14.40 13.00 2.04
C ILE A 128 -15.82 13.05 2.59
#